data_bcfe77e484693d060d40073e39f5cb89
#
_entry.id   bcfe77e484693d060d40073e39f5cb89
#
_cell.length_a   1.000
_cell.length_b   1.000
_cell.length_c   1.000
_cell.angle_alpha   90.00
_cell.angle_beta   90.00
_cell.angle_gamma   90.00
#
_symmetry.space_group_name_H-M   'P 1'
#
loop_
_entity.id
_entity.type
_entity.pdbx_description
1 polymer ?
#
loop_
_entity_poly.entity_id
_entity_poly.type
_entity_poly.pdbx_seq_one_letter_code
_entity_poly.pdbx_strand_id
1 'polypeptide(L)'
;PNSTRRNATFTLQTFSGSTSVGSKSVNATIKVRSGVVPSVGTVSISDINSICVGIGQHVQSQSRLKFSIATSGSQGSTVTSVSTKFEGQTYNDSSFTTGTVQGSGKLSYTITVTDSRGRTASKSGSVTVSAYSSPSLTNVTAKRTNSSYVVDEASGTYALLHFKVGFTSLSNKNVTSFYIQYRASGATSWTKINSWDNNYALEQDYKAGNLFTSATSSYEVAFGVKDKFMNDYSWQIFTVTPTYSLINFGKDGRSLTFFGQDSNQKDTLTVLGDIVAPMFLNKIFPVGAVYITYDKKNPGTFLGGTWVQFGQGRTLVGEGTGNDGSTSMSFTSNSEGGEYYHTLSYSEMPAHAHEVGIWGTSGVLTTTPWEFMTINGSHHSDGQSHNVNSIHTNGSGNNIPHNNVQPYLVVFFWRRVK
;
A
#
# COMPACT_ATOMS: atom_id res chain seq x y z
N PRO A 1 -18.12 6.68 40.83
CA PRO A 1 -17.04 6.23 41.70
C PRO A 1 -15.93 5.54 40.92
N ASN A 2 -14.72 6.09 41.01
CA ASN A 2 -13.59 5.69 40.21
C ASN A 2 -12.71 4.61 40.90
N SER A 3 -13.21 3.96 41.93
CA SER A 3 -12.46 2.97 42.71
C SER A 3 -13.18 1.62 42.76
N THR A 4 -12.39 0.54 42.70
CA THR A 4 -12.89 -0.83 42.88
C THR A 4 -13.02 -1.22 44.32
N ARG A 5 -12.48 -0.40 45.23
CA ARG A 5 -12.54 -0.60 46.70
C ARG A 5 -12.57 0.76 47.41
N ARG A 6 -13.22 0.77 48.56
CA ARG A 6 -13.24 1.92 49.48
C ARG A 6 -13.20 1.43 50.90
N ASN A 7 -12.43 2.10 51.73
CA ASN A 7 -12.47 1.85 53.16
C ASN A 7 -13.67 2.60 53.79
N ALA A 8 -14.44 1.92 54.58
CA ALA A 8 -15.52 2.46 55.36
C ALA A 8 -15.20 2.23 56.83
N THR A 9 -15.36 3.24 57.64
CA THR A 9 -15.25 3.14 59.10
C THR A 9 -16.66 3.01 59.69
N PHE A 10 -16.92 1.94 60.35
CA PHE A 10 -18.16 1.71 61.06
C PHE A 10 -17.87 2.01 62.52
N THR A 11 -18.58 2.99 63.10
CA THR A 11 -18.45 3.37 64.48
C THR A 11 -19.69 2.96 65.25
N LEU A 12 -19.53 2.09 66.25
CA LEU A 12 -20.58 1.77 67.17
C LEU A 12 -20.42 2.72 68.35
N GLN A 13 -21.49 3.44 68.66
CA GLN A 13 -21.55 4.33 69.82
C GLN A 13 -22.56 3.74 70.86
N THR A 14 -22.14 3.66 72.08
CA THR A 14 -22.97 3.19 73.16
C THR A 14 -23.42 4.39 74.01
N PHE A 15 -24.69 4.41 74.31
CA PHE A 15 -25.29 5.50 75.12
C PHE A 15 -25.91 4.96 76.39
N SER A 16 -25.79 5.72 77.45
CA SER A 16 -26.59 5.59 78.70
C SER A 16 -27.55 6.78 78.75
N GLY A 17 -28.84 6.56 78.40
CA GLY A 17 -29.75 7.66 78.10
C GLY A 17 -29.29 8.47 76.85
N SER A 18 -29.11 9.75 77.03
CA SER A 18 -28.59 10.64 75.93
C SER A 18 -27.06 10.84 76.03
N THR A 19 -26.39 10.26 76.98
CA THR A 19 -24.95 10.45 77.15
C THR A 19 -24.15 9.30 76.52
N SER A 20 -23.23 9.61 75.65
CA SER A 20 -22.34 8.63 75.00
C SER A 20 -21.34 8.11 76.05
N VAL A 21 -21.35 6.79 76.32
CA VAL A 21 -20.50 6.10 77.32
C VAL A 21 -19.33 5.33 76.67
N GLY A 22 -19.26 5.33 75.31
CA GLY A 22 -18.15 4.75 74.58
C GLY A 22 -18.39 4.64 73.11
N SER A 23 -17.33 4.54 72.33
CA SER A 23 -17.38 4.22 70.94
C SER A 23 -16.25 3.32 70.51
N LYS A 24 -16.50 2.44 69.55
CA LYS A 24 -15.49 1.59 68.93
C LYS A 24 -15.68 1.65 67.45
N SER A 25 -14.58 1.89 66.70
CA SER A 25 -14.58 1.93 65.25
C SER A 25 -13.87 0.71 64.65
N VAL A 26 -14.42 0.19 63.59
CA VAL A 26 -13.84 -0.88 62.77
C VAL A 26 -13.78 -0.40 61.32
N ASN A 27 -12.63 -0.58 60.75
CA ASN A 27 -12.44 -0.29 59.31
C ASN A 27 -12.72 -1.57 58.51
N ALA A 28 -13.58 -1.44 57.51
CA ALA A 28 -13.85 -2.51 56.55
C ALA A 28 -13.58 -2.01 55.14
N THR A 29 -12.98 -2.85 54.32
CA THR A 29 -12.80 -2.57 52.92
C THR A 29 -13.99 -3.09 52.12
N ILE A 30 -14.80 -2.17 51.62
CA ILE A 30 -15.91 -2.48 50.71
C ILE A 30 -15.33 -2.60 49.30
N LYS A 31 -15.51 -3.75 48.67
CA LYS A 31 -15.03 -4.01 47.31
C LYS A 31 -16.20 -4.14 46.34
N VAL A 32 -16.07 -3.58 45.16
CA VAL A 32 -16.96 -3.88 44.04
C VAL A 32 -16.56 -5.25 43.47
N ARG A 33 -17.51 -6.16 43.34
CA ARG A 33 -17.24 -7.52 42.80
C ARG A 33 -16.54 -7.43 41.44
N SER A 34 -15.65 -8.38 41.16
CA SER A 34 -14.87 -8.40 39.91
C SER A 34 -15.75 -8.49 38.66
N GLY A 35 -16.89 -9.17 38.73
CA GLY A 35 -17.86 -9.29 37.63
C GLY A 35 -18.72 -8.04 37.38
N VAL A 36 -18.59 -6.98 38.21
CA VAL A 36 -19.28 -5.71 37.96
C VAL A 36 -18.45 -4.91 36.94
N VAL A 37 -18.75 -5.08 35.69
CA VAL A 37 -18.06 -4.45 34.55
C VAL A 37 -19.05 -3.54 33.78
N PRO A 38 -18.57 -2.61 32.96
CA PRO A 38 -19.43 -1.84 32.07
C PRO A 38 -20.18 -2.77 31.11
N SER A 39 -21.18 -2.26 30.42
CA SER A 39 -21.91 -3.04 29.43
C SER A 39 -21.91 -2.37 28.06
N VAL A 40 -21.88 -3.22 27.01
CA VAL A 40 -22.16 -2.85 25.64
C VAL A 40 -23.59 -3.26 25.31
N GLY A 41 -24.47 -2.30 25.15
CA GLY A 41 -25.89 -2.49 24.86
C GLY A 41 -26.16 -2.73 23.37
N THR A 42 -27.13 -1.99 22.84
CA THR A 42 -27.49 -2.05 21.44
C THR A 42 -26.38 -1.44 20.56
N VAL A 43 -26.06 -2.14 19.48
CA VAL A 43 -25.18 -1.66 18.42
C VAL A 43 -26.02 -1.50 17.18
N SER A 44 -26.19 -0.28 16.73
CA SER A 44 -26.88 0.05 15.48
C SER A 44 -25.85 0.37 14.41
N ILE A 45 -25.98 -0.25 13.26
CA ILE A 45 -25.11 -0.02 12.10
C ILE A 45 -26.02 0.36 10.94
N SER A 46 -25.75 1.50 10.35
CA SER A 46 -26.49 1.99 9.17
C SER A 46 -25.51 2.46 8.11
N ASP A 47 -25.92 2.40 6.87
CA ASP A 47 -25.14 2.95 5.77
C ASP A 47 -25.45 4.44 5.62
N ILE A 48 -24.43 5.24 5.29
CA ILE A 48 -24.62 6.67 4.97
C ILE A 48 -24.58 6.94 3.47
N ASN A 49 -24.21 5.94 2.65
CA ASN A 49 -24.31 6.04 1.20
C ASN A 49 -25.78 5.84 0.79
N SER A 50 -26.40 6.88 0.26
CA SER A 50 -27.84 6.86 -0.11
C SER A 50 -28.18 5.78 -1.13
N ILE A 51 -27.27 5.44 -2.03
CA ILE A 51 -27.46 4.37 -3.02
C ILE A 51 -27.50 3.03 -2.31
N CYS A 52 -26.57 2.75 -1.40
CA CYS A 52 -26.55 1.51 -0.61
C CYS A 52 -27.79 1.38 0.27
N VAL A 53 -28.21 2.48 0.89
CA VAL A 53 -29.49 2.55 1.65
C VAL A 53 -30.67 2.20 0.74
N GLY A 54 -30.75 2.79 -0.45
CA GLY A 54 -31.81 2.52 -1.42
C GLY A 54 -31.80 1.08 -1.96
N ILE A 55 -30.65 0.44 -2.05
CA ILE A 55 -30.50 -0.99 -2.37
C ILE A 55 -30.90 -1.86 -1.17
N GLY A 56 -30.75 -1.36 0.05
CA GLY A 56 -30.97 -2.09 1.29
C GLY A 56 -29.89 -3.12 1.58
N GLN A 57 -28.66 -2.85 1.15
CA GLN A 57 -27.48 -3.70 1.37
C GLN A 57 -26.26 -2.82 1.62
N HIS A 58 -25.35 -3.30 2.47
CA HIS A 58 -24.00 -2.75 2.50
C HIS A 58 -23.21 -3.34 1.35
N VAL A 59 -22.48 -2.51 0.63
CA VAL A 59 -21.84 -2.87 -0.63
C VAL A 59 -20.35 -2.55 -0.55
N GLN A 60 -19.51 -3.53 -0.90
CA GLN A 60 -18.06 -3.41 -0.96
C GLN A 60 -17.65 -2.21 -1.82
N SER A 61 -16.65 -1.46 -1.38
CA SER A 61 -16.08 -0.27 -2.03
C SER A 61 -17.08 0.89 -2.27
N GLN A 62 -18.31 0.79 -1.70
CA GLN A 62 -19.35 1.80 -1.82
C GLN A 62 -19.91 2.26 -0.47
N SER A 63 -20.08 1.32 0.46
CA SER A 63 -20.67 1.60 1.77
C SER A 63 -19.71 2.35 2.68
N ARG A 64 -20.28 3.28 3.45
CA ARG A 64 -19.68 3.89 4.63
C ARG A 64 -20.62 3.71 5.80
N LEU A 65 -20.17 3.02 6.84
CA LEU A 65 -21.04 2.58 7.92
C LEU A 65 -20.97 3.54 9.10
N LYS A 66 -22.12 3.96 9.56
CA LYS A 66 -22.27 4.67 10.83
C LYS A 66 -22.60 3.68 11.92
N PHE A 67 -21.72 3.57 12.89
CA PHE A 67 -21.91 2.83 14.12
C PHE A 67 -22.48 3.76 15.19
N SER A 68 -23.46 3.25 15.96
CA SER A 68 -23.97 3.88 17.16
C SER A 68 -24.07 2.82 18.25
N ILE A 69 -23.32 3.01 19.31
CA ILE A 69 -23.10 2.01 20.35
C ILE A 69 -23.64 2.52 21.67
N ALA A 70 -24.67 1.89 22.18
CA ALA A 70 -25.13 2.17 23.52
C ALA A 70 -24.20 1.53 24.55
N THR A 71 -23.73 2.31 25.50
CA THR A 71 -22.85 1.83 26.55
C THR A 71 -23.29 2.33 27.90
N SER A 72 -23.07 1.57 28.96
CA SER A 72 -23.35 2.02 30.32
C SER A 72 -22.33 1.51 31.30
N GLY A 73 -22.02 2.34 32.28
CA GLY A 73 -21.30 1.91 33.49
C GLY A 73 -22.20 1.05 34.36
N SER A 74 -21.63 0.38 35.33
CA SER A 74 -22.35 -0.47 36.26
C SER A 74 -22.13 0.01 37.67
N GLN A 75 -23.22 -0.03 38.52
CA GLN A 75 -23.17 0.35 39.93
C GLN A 75 -22.45 1.70 40.17
N GLY A 76 -22.85 2.72 39.44
CA GLY A 76 -22.36 4.10 39.56
C GLY A 76 -20.99 4.37 38.95
N SER A 77 -20.37 3.45 38.18
CA SER A 77 -19.24 3.81 37.31
C SER A 77 -19.74 4.52 36.07
N THR A 78 -18.88 5.33 35.48
CA THR A 78 -19.11 5.98 34.17
C THR A 78 -18.24 5.33 33.12
N VAL A 79 -18.67 5.35 31.88
CA VAL A 79 -17.83 4.91 30.75
C VAL A 79 -16.78 5.98 30.49
N THR A 80 -15.52 5.58 30.39
CA THR A 80 -14.37 6.48 30.14
C THR A 80 -13.82 6.33 28.73
N SER A 81 -13.97 5.15 28.11
CA SER A 81 -13.59 4.96 26.71
C SER A 81 -14.41 3.87 26.04
N VAL A 82 -14.60 4.03 24.75
CA VAL A 82 -15.17 3.05 23.84
C VAL A 82 -14.19 2.87 22.71
N SER A 83 -13.81 1.64 22.40
CA SER A 83 -12.91 1.33 21.29
C SER A 83 -13.52 0.23 20.44
N THR A 84 -13.65 0.47 19.14
CA THR A 84 -14.18 -0.49 18.17
C THR A 84 -13.12 -0.81 17.12
N LYS A 85 -12.82 -2.10 16.98
CA LYS A 85 -11.97 -2.60 15.88
C LYS A 85 -12.85 -3.10 14.76
N PHE A 86 -12.63 -2.57 13.54
CA PHE A 86 -13.33 -2.96 12.32
C PHE A 86 -12.41 -2.79 11.10
N GLU A 87 -12.30 -3.77 10.23
CA GLU A 87 -11.43 -3.79 9.05
C GLU A 87 -9.98 -3.29 9.31
N GLY A 88 -9.39 -3.74 10.43
CA GLY A 88 -8.03 -3.35 10.81
C GLY A 88 -7.90 -1.94 11.40
N GLN A 89 -8.96 -1.13 11.35
CA GLN A 89 -9.01 0.21 11.92
C GLN A 89 -9.56 0.18 13.36
N THR A 90 -9.16 1.18 14.14
CA THR A 90 -9.66 1.37 15.51
C THR A 90 -10.36 2.72 15.61
N TYR A 91 -11.60 2.71 16.11
CA TYR A 91 -12.44 3.89 16.32
C TYR A 91 -12.69 4.05 17.83
N ASN A 92 -12.44 5.23 18.37
CA ASN A 92 -12.44 5.47 19.82
C ASN A 92 -13.66 6.25 20.32
N ASP A 93 -14.75 6.20 19.58
CA ASP A 93 -16.01 6.86 19.91
C ASP A 93 -17.17 5.86 19.97
N SER A 94 -18.20 6.18 20.75
CA SER A 94 -19.46 5.43 20.78
C SER A 94 -20.34 5.66 19.54
N SER A 95 -20.05 6.71 18.77
CA SER A 95 -20.69 7.00 17.49
C SER A 95 -19.64 7.47 16.51
N PHE A 96 -19.46 6.74 15.43
CA PHE A 96 -18.48 7.05 14.40
C PHE A 96 -18.95 6.59 13.02
N THR A 97 -18.29 7.10 11.99
CA THR A 97 -18.48 6.64 10.61
C THR A 97 -17.17 6.07 10.09
N THR A 98 -17.25 4.91 9.45
CA THR A 98 -16.08 4.27 8.83
C THR A 98 -15.63 5.02 7.59
N GLY A 99 -14.41 4.77 7.13
CA GLY A 99 -14.06 4.95 5.73
C GLY A 99 -14.95 4.08 4.82
N THR A 100 -14.67 4.08 3.53
CA THR A 100 -15.32 3.17 2.59
C THR A 100 -14.92 1.73 2.93
N VAL A 101 -15.91 0.86 3.13
CA VAL A 101 -15.72 -0.56 3.47
C VAL A 101 -15.10 -1.30 2.29
N GLN A 102 -13.94 -1.92 2.50
CA GLN A 102 -13.20 -2.60 1.43
C GLN A 102 -13.46 -4.10 1.36
N GLY A 103 -13.79 -4.71 2.47
CA GLY A 103 -14.09 -6.13 2.54
C GLY A 103 -15.49 -6.48 2.05
N SER A 104 -15.73 -7.77 1.81
CA SER A 104 -17.05 -8.34 1.51
C SER A 104 -17.30 -9.61 2.33
N GLY A 105 -18.54 -10.07 2.33
CA GLY A 105 -18.97 -11.18 3.16
C GLY A 105 -19.32 -10.73 4.58
N LYS A 106 -19.04 -11.58 5.55
CA LYS A 106 -19.32 -11.34 6.96
C LYS A 106 -18.11 -10.71 7.64
N LEU A 107 -18.12 -9.40 7.80
CA LEU A 107 -17.04 -8.63 8.41
C LEU A 107 -17.27 -8.50 9.92
N SER A 108 -16.29 -8.93 10.70
CA SER A 108 -16.36 -8.91 12.16
C SER A 108 -15.95 -7.57 12.73
N TYR A 109 -16.58 -7.18 13.82
CA TYR A 109 -16.12 -6.07 14.66
C TYR A 109 -16.04 -6.50 16.13
N THR A 110 -15.19 -5.82 16.89
CA THR A 110 -15.08 -6.01 18.33
C THR A 110 -15.07 -4.66 19.03
N ILE A 111 -16.01 -4.49 19.95
CA ILE A 111 -16.18 -3.29 20.75
C ILE A 111 -15.65 -3.60 22.15
N THR A 112 -14.82 -2.73 22.69
CA THR A 112 -14.31 -2.78 24.06
C THR A 112 -14.67 -1.48 24.77
N VAL A 113 -15.31 -1.58 25.91
CA VAL A 113 -15.72 -0.45 26.74
C VAL A 113 -14.95 -0.49 28.05
N THR A 114 -14.42 0.64 28.46
CA THR A 114 -13.73 0.79 29.75
C THR A 114 -14.51 1.74 30.63
N ASP A 115 -14.65 1.39 31.90
CA ASP A 115 -15.30 2.25 32.90
C ASP A 115 -14.29 3.06 33.72
N SER A 116 -14.80 3.98 34.52
CA SER A 116 -14.02 4.83 35.44
C SER A 116 -13.26 4.07 36.53
N ARG A 117 -13.45 2.76 36.64
CA ARG A 117 -12.69 1.87 37.52
C ARG A 117 -11.60 1.09 36.76
N GLY A 118 -11.42 1.34 35.47
CA GLY A 118 -10.48 0.62 34.61
C GLY A 118 -10.92 -0.79 34.23
N ARG A 119 -12.19 -1.15 34.45
CA ARG A 119 -12.74 -2.44 34.06
C ARG A 119 -13.26 -2.39 32.64
N THR A 120 -13.13 -3.50 31.96
CA THR A 120 -13.52 -3.61 30.55
C THR A 120 -14.59 -4.66 30.34
N ALA A 121 -15.40 -4.43 29.32
CA ALA A 121 -16.27 -5.42 28.72
C ALA A 121 -16.14 -5.34 27.19
N SER A 122 -16.24 -6.49 26.56
CA SER A 122 -16.16 -6.55 25.09
C SER A 122 -17.37 -7.26 24.52
N LYS A 123 -17.78 -6.81 23.31
CA LYS A 123 -18.84 -7.41 22.51
C LYS A 123 -18.38 -7.50 21.07
N SER A 124 -18.43 -8.68 20.50
CA SER A 124 -18.16 -8.89 19.10
C SER A 124 -19.46 -9.07 18.31
N GLY A 125 -19.42 -8.68 17.06
CA GLY A 125 -20.50 -8.86 16.12
C GLY A 125 -19.98 -8.87 14.71
N SER A 126 -20.87 -8.85 13.75
CA SER A 126 -20.51 -8.79 12.35
C SER A 126 -21.55 -8.03 11.55
N VAL A 127 -21.12 -7.47 10.44
CA VAL A 127 -21.95 -6.86 9.40
C VAL A 127 -21.74 -7.62 8.10
N THR A 128 -22.81 -7.86 7.37
CA THR A 128 -22.73 -8.51 6.05
C THR A 128 -22.60 -7.45 4.97
N VAL A 129 -21.59 -7.56 4.14
CA VAL A 129 -21.28 -6.65 3.05
C VAL A 129 -21.31 -7.44 1.75
N SER A 130 -22.12 -7.02 0.81
CA SER A 130 -22.22 -7.65 -0.52
C SER A 130 -20.97 -7.34 -1.33
N ALA A 131 -20.40 -8.37 -1.96
CA ALA A 131 -19.30 -8.19 -2.89
C ALA A 131 -19.75 -7.33 -4.08
N TYR A 132 -18.88 -6.45 -4.51
CA TYR A 132 -19.14 -5.58 -5.64
C TYR A 132 -17.86 -5.37 -6.44
N SER A 133 -18.01 -5.40 -7.74
CA SER A 133 -17.03 -4.96 -8.74
C SER A 133 -17.72 -3.98 -9.70
N SER A 134 -16.96 -2.98 -10.15
CA SER A 134 -17.42 -2.08 -11.20
C SER A 134 -17.81 -2.84 -12.47
N PRO A 135 -18.72 -2.32 -13.28
CA PRO A 135 -19.06 -2.91 -14.56
C PRO A 135 -17.84 -3.26 -15.41
N SER A 136 -17.86 -4.42 -16.00
CA SER A 136 -16.82 -4.88 -16.91
C SER A 136 -17.32 -4.96 -18.34
N LEU A 137 -16.50 -4.51 -19.27
CA LEU A 137 -16.74 -4.60 -20.71
C LEU A 137 -15.46 -5.13 -21.35
N THR A 138 -15.53 -6.34 -21.90
CA THR A 138 -14.38 -7.07 -22.44
C THR A 138 -14.73 -7.72 -23.77
N ASN A 139 -13.72 -8.17 -24.49
CA ASN A 139 -13.88 -8.85 -25.79
C ASN A 139 -14.71 -8.06 -26.80
N VAL A 140 -14.53 -6.74 -26.80
CA VAL A 140 -15.35 -5.86 -27.65
C VAL A 140 -14.75 -5.78 -29.04
N THR A 141 -15.56 -6.05 -30.06
CA THR A 141 -15.19 -5.84 -31.46
C THR A 141 -16.37 -5.28 -32.25
N ALA A 142 -16.05 -4.52 -33.30
CA ALA A 142 -17.00 -4.07 -34.28
C ALA A 142 -16.41 -4.35 -35.68
N LYS A 143 -17.08 -5.16 -36.49
CA LYS A 143 -16.59 -5.61 -37.80
C LYS A 143 -17.59 -5.28 -38.87
N ARG A 144 -17.05 -4.93 -40.06
CA ARG A 144 -17.82 -4.86 -41.29
C ARG A 144 -18.10 -6.26 -41.80
N THR A 145 -19.33 -6.48 -42.25
CA THR A 145 -19.77 -7.73 -42.85
C THR A 145 -20.66 -7.47 -44.07
N ASN A 146 -20.83 -8.52 -44.89
CA ASN A 146 -21.88 -8.55 -45.88
C ASN A 146 -23.27 -8.78 -45.23
N SER A 147 -24.32 -8.83 -46.02
CA SER A 147 -25.70 -9.06 -45.53
C SER A 147 -25.92 -10.43 -44.89
N SER A 148 -25.05 -11.40 -45.08
CA SER A 148 -25.07 -12.69 -44.44
C SER A 148 -24.23 -12.71 -43.12
N TYR A 149 -23.69 -11.57 -42.69
CA TYR A 149 -22.82 -11.40 -41.54
C TYR A 149 -21.47 -12.17 -41.66
N VAL A 150 -21.01 -12.40 -42.86
CA VAL A 150 -19.65 -12.84 -43.13
C VAL A 150 -18.76 -11.60 -43.18
N VAL A 151 -17.61 -11.65 -42.49
CA VAL A 151 -16.66 -10.50 -42.43
C VAL A 151 -16.24 -10.07 -43.78
N ASP A 152 -16.42 -8.81 -44.11
CA ASP A 152 -16.07 -8.14 -45.33
C ASP A 152 -15.58 -6.71 -45.02
N GLU A 153 -14.31 -6.61 -44.66
CA GLU A 153 -13.70 -5.36 -44.23
C GLU A 153 -13.55 -4.34 -45.39
N ALA A 154 -13.57 -4.84 -46.63
CA ALA A 154 -13.34 -4.00 -47.82
C ALA A 154 -14.62 -3.32 -48.35
N SER A 155 -15.76 -4.00 -48.27
CA SER A 155 -17.01 -3.54 -48.89
C SER A 155 -18.27 -3.71 -48.07
N GLY A 156 -18.16 -4.40 -46.92
CA GLY A 156 -19.29 -4.70 -46.07
C GLY A 156 -19.93 -3.45 -45.50
N THR A 157 -21.28 -3.43 -45.50
CA THR A 157 -22.09 -2.35 -44.95
C THR A 157 -22.87 -2.77 -43.68
N TYR A 158 -22.90 -4.06 -43.41
CA TYR A 158 -23.54 -4.59 -42.22
C TYR A 158 -22.55 -4.64 -41.03
N ALA A 159 -23.07 -4.54 -39.81
CA ALA A 159 -22.28 -4.53 -38.62
C ALA A 159 -22.47 -5.83 -37.83
N LEU A 160 -21.37 -6.49 -37.50
CA LEU A 160 -21.28 -7.56 -36.51
C LEU A 160 -20.49 -7.04 -35.32
N LEU A 161 -21.18 -6.97 -34.17
CA LEU A 161 -20.61 -6.46 -32.93
C LEU A 161 -20.46 -7.62 -31.94
N HIS A 162 -19.29 -7.81 -31.39
CA HIS A 162 -19.07 -8.75 -30.31
C HIS A 162 -18.79 -8.00 -29.02
N PHE A 163 -19.32 -8.50 -27.92
CA PHE A 163 -19.07 -7.92 -26.59
C PHE A 163 -19.37 -8.91 -25.49
N LYS A 164 -18.64 -8.74 -24.38
CA LYS A 164 -18.90 -9.41 -23.11
C LYS A 164 -19.03 -8.37 -22.00
N VAL A 165 -20.18 -8.37 -21.36
CA VAL A 165 -20.54 -7.41 -20.29
C VAL A 165 -20.80 -8.16 -19.00
N GLY A 166 -20.28 -7.62 -17.91
CA GLY A 166 -20.54 -8.14 -16.57
C GLY A 166 -20.87 -7.03 -15.58
N PHE A 167 -21.90 -7.25 -14.77
CA PHE A 167 -22.31 -6.36 -13.69
C PHE A 167 -22.52 -7.16 -12.40
N THR A 168 -22.23 -6.55 -11.27
CA THR A 168 -22.64 -7.11 -9.98
C THR A 168 -24.11 -6.85 -9.72
N SER A 169 -24.92 -7.90 -9.60
CA SER A 169 -26.39 -7.78 -9.54
C SER A 169 -26.93 -7.22 -8.23
N LEU A 170 -26.23 -7.46 -7.10
CA LEU A 170 -26.66 -7.10 -5.75
C LEU A 170 -28.11 -7.58 -5.46
N SER A 171 -28.35 -8.86 -5.70
CA SER A 171 -29.70 -9.48 -5.58
C SER A 171 -30.74 -8.82 -6.49
N ASN A 172 -30.35 -8.50 -7.72
CA ASN A 172 -31.16 -7.82 -8.73
C ASN A 172 -31.62 -6.39 -8.35
N LYS A 173 -30.90 -5.73 -7.44
CA LYS A 173 -31.19 -4.35 -7.02
C LYS A 173 -30.24 -3.30 -7.61
N ASN A 174 -29.15 -3.74 -8.23
CA ASN A 174 -28.29 -2.85 -8.99
C ASN A 174 -28.95 -2.57 -10.34
N VAL A 175 -29.30 -1.33 -10.59
CA VAL A 175 -29.84 -0.91 -11.89
C VAL A 175 -28.66 -0.75 -12.84
N THR A 176 -28.64 -1.56 -13.87
CA THR A 176 -27.54 -1.62 -14.84
C THR A 176 -28.02 -1.28 -16.23
N SER A 177 -27.19 -0.69 -17.04
CA SER A 177 -27.44 -0.44 -18.44
C SER A 177 -26.20 -0.68 -19.28
N PHE A 178 -26.35 -1.48 -20.30
CA PHE A 178 -25.39 -1.61 -21.39
C PHE A 178 -25.98 -0.99 -22.64
N TYR A 179 -25.26 -0.07 -23.27
CA TYR A 179 -25.76 0.76 -24.35
C TYR A 179 -24.77 0.77 -25.52
N ILE A 180 -25.26 0.57 -26.73
CA ILE A 180 -24.46 0.65 -27.94
C ILE A 180 -25.03 1.74 -28.86
N GLN A 181 -24.13 2.58 -29.36
CA GLN A 181 -24.44 3.63 -30.30
C GLN A 181 -23.36 3.73 -31.39
N TYR A 182 -23.69 4.32 -32.50
CA TYR A 182 -22.75 4.55 -33.59
C TYR A 182 -22.95 5.93 -34.20
N ARG A 183 -21.95 6.36 -34.97
CA ARG A 183 -22.01 7.53 -35.84
C ARG A 183 -21.04 7.39 -36.99
N ALA A 184 -21.26 8.12 -38.09
CA ALA A 184 -20.21 8.33 -39.07
C ALA A 184 -19.05 9.12 -38.43
N SER A 185 -17.80 8.77 -38.73
CA SER A 185 -16.65 9.51 -38.21
C SER A 185 -16.76 10.98 -38.61
N GLY A 186 -16.69 11.86 -37.61
CA GLY A 186 -16.89 13.29 -37.82
C GLY A 186 -18.27 13.82 -37.51
N ALA A 187 -19.26 12.98 -37.42
CA ALA A 187 -20.60 13.42 -37.01
C ALA A 187 -20.60 13.83 -35.52
N THR A 188 -21.42 14.82 -35.19
CA THR A 188 -21.58 15.29 -33.79
C THR A 188 -22.57 14.44 -33.02
N SER A 189 -23.54 13.84 -33.71
CA SER A 189 -24.64 13.11 -33.10
C SER A 189 -24.42 11.60 -33.13
N TRP A 190 -24.72 10.94 -32.07
CA TRP A 190 -24.74 9.49 -31.95
C TRP A 190 -26.13 8.92 -32.21
N THR A 191 -26.20 7.80 -32.91
CA THR A 191 -27.41 7.04 -33.12
C THR A 191 -27.39 5.77 -32.28
N LYS A 192 -28.44 5.56 -31.52
CA LYS A 192 -28.61 4.33 -30.72
C LYS A 192 -28.70 3.11 -31.63
N ILE A 193 -27.96 2.06 -31.30
CA ILE A 193 -28.10 0.73 -31.89
C ILE A 193 -29.05 -0.10 -31.02
N ASN A 194 -28.68 -0.31 -29.75
CA ASN A 194 -29.48 -1.08 -28.81
C ASN A 194 -29.08 -0.76 -27.36
N SER A 195 -29.90 -1.23 -26.40
CA SER A 195 -29.56 -1.24 -24.97
C SER A 195 -30.13 -2.46 -24.29
N TRP A 196 -29.45 -2.89 -23.22
CA TRP A 196 -29.88 -3.97 -22.36
C TRP A 196 -29.83 -3.46 -20.93
N ASP A 197 -31.00 -3.34 -20.31
CA ASP A 197 -31.13 -2.86 -18.94
C ASP A 197 -31.33 -4.03 -17.98
N ASN A 198 -30.71 -3.96 -16.81
CA ASN A 198 -30.79 -4.95 -15.75
C ASN A 198 -30.38 -6.38 -16.20
N ASN A 199 -29.52 -6.46 -17.18
CA ASN A 199 -28.88 -7.70 -17.61
C ASN A 199 -27.47 -7.76 -17.02
N TYR A 200 -27.22 -8.69 -16.10
CA TYR A 200 -25.99 -8.70 -15.30
C TYR A 200 -24.83 -9.44 -15.95
N ALA A 201 -25.10 -10.27 -16.94
CA ALA A 201 -24.08 -10.96 -17.73
C ALA A 201 -24.58 -11.20 -19.14
N LEU A 202 -23.87 -10.71 -20.12
CA LEU A 202 -24.21 -10.85 -21.52
C LEU A 202 -22.95 -11.01 -22.36
N GLU A 203 -22.88 -12.05 -23.15
CA GLU A 203 -21.82 -12.27 -24.14
C GLU A 203 -22.48 -12.76 -25.43
N GLN A 204 -22.31 -12.02 -26.52
CA GLN A 204 -22.91 -12.37 -27.79
C GLN A 204 -22.27 -11.69 -28.98
N ASP A 205 -22.48 -12.32 -30.16
CA ASP A 205 -22.36 -11.70 -31.45
C ASP A 205 -23.69 -11.04 -31.82
N TYR A 206 -23.69 -9.71 -31.83
CA TYR A 206 -24.88 -8.94 -32.14
C TYR A 206 -24.90 -8.49 -33.61
N LYS A 207 -25.90 -8.95 -34.34
CA LYS A 207 -26.15 -8.61 -35.75
C LYS A 207 -26.89 -7.28 -35.80
N ALA A 208 -26.13 -6.20 -35.96
CA ALA A 208 -26.69 -4.85 -35.79
C ALA A 208 -27.34 -4.27 -37.08
N GLY A 209 -27.32 -5.01 -38.17
CA GLY A 209 -27.95 -4.60 -39.43
C GLY A 209 -27.03 -3.77 -40.34
N ASN A 210 -27.62 -3.10 -41.30
CA ASN A 210 -26.94 -2.24 -42.28
C ASN A 210 -26.62 -0.87 -41.68
N LEU A 211 -25.68 -0.81 -40.76
CA LEU A 211 -25.29 0.44 -40.07
C LEU A 211 -24.27 1.25 -40.82
N PHE A 212 -23.35 0.57 -41.51
CA PHE A 212 -22.22 1.18 -42.18
C PHE A 212 -22.59 1.43 -43.65
N THR A 213 -23.58 2.30 -43.88
CA THR A 213 -24.22 2.53 -45.17
C THR A 213 -23.27 2.92 -46.30
N SER A 214 -22.05 3.33 -45.98
CA SER A 214 -20.98 3.59 -46.95
C SER A 214 -19.79 2.66 -46.70
N ALA A 215 -19.40 1.90 -47.72
CA ALA A 215 -18.20 1.08 -47.66
C ALA A 215 -16.90 1.94 -47.67
N THR A 216 -16.98 3.17 -48.11
CA THR A 216 -15.84 4.10 -48.23
C THR A 216 -15.73 5.07 -47.04
N SER A 217 -16.64 5.03 -46.10
CA SER A 217 -16.65 5.90 -44.91
C SER A 217 -16.25 5.14 -43.66
N SER A 218 -15.58 5.81 -42.76
CA SER A 218 -15.30 5.29 -41.40
C SER A 218 -16.50 5.56 -40.49
N TYR A 219 -16.68 4.68 -39.50
CA TYR A 219 -17.72 4.80 -38.49
C TYR A 219 -17.10 4.61 -37.13
N GLU A 220 -17.71 5.24 -36.16
CA GLU A 220 -17.40 5.02 -34.71
C GLU A 220 -18.54 4.25 -34.09
N VAL A 221 -18.21 3.19 -33.35
CA VAL A 221 -19.16 2.42 -32.55
C VAL A 221 -18.75 2.53 -31.10
N ALA A 222 -19.64 3.01 -30.26
CA ALA A 222 -19.40 3.21 -28.83
C ALA A 222 -20.21 2.21 -28.02
N PHE A 223 -19.54 1.52 -27.12
CA PHE A 223 -20.09 0.57 -26.15
C PHE A 223 -19.99 1.18 -24.78
N GLY A 224 -21.11 1.37 -24.12
CA GLY A 224 -21.19 2.03 -22.81
C GLY A 224 -21.79 1.12 -21.75
N VAL A 225 -21.16 1.06 -20.59
CA VAL A 225 -21.66 0.38 -19.41
C VAL A 225 -21.90 1.38 -18.30
N LYS A 226 -22.98 1.21 -17.56
CA LYS A 226 -23.34 2.02 -16.41
C LYS A 226 -24.09 1.18 -15.40
N ASP A 227 -23.84 1.39 -14.13
CA ASP A 227 -24.66 0.88 -13.06
C ASP A 227 -25.09 1.99 -12.09
N LYS A 228 -25.77 1.59 -11.01
CA LYS A 228 -26.35 2.54 -10.05
C LYS A 228 -25.30 3.39 -9.32
N PHE A 229 -24.05 2.94 -9.26
CA PHE A 229 -22.95 3.64 -8.57
C PHE A 229 -22.17 4.59 -9.49
N MET A 230 -22.49 4.62 -10.78
CA MET A 230 -21.84 5.47 -11.75
C MET A 230 -22.73 6.66 -12.12
N ASN A 231 -22.14 7.86 -12.20
CA ASN A 231 -22.84 9.04 -12.67
C ASN A 231 -23.11 8.98 -14.17
N ASP A 232 -22.12 8.53 -14.93
CA ASP A 232 -22.14 8.48 -16.38
C ASP A 232 -21.70 7.11 -16.91
N TYR A 233 -21.96 6.86 -18.21
CA TYR A 233 -21.48 5.66 -18.88
C TYR A 233 -19.94 5.67 -18.98
N SER A 234 -19.34 4.51 -18.75
CA SER A 234 -17.99 4.23 -19.17
C SER A 234 -18.02 3.73 -20.61
N TRP A 235 -17.35 4.42 -21.52
CA TRP A 235 -17.43 4.15 -22.94
C TRP A 235 -16.13 3.54 -23.46
N GLN A 236 -16.28 2.52 -24.35
CA GLN A 236 -15.23 2.08 -25.27
C GLN A 236 -15.68 2.40 -26.69
N ILE A 237 -14.85 3.11 -27.44
CA ILE A 237 -15.19 3.57 -28.79
C ILE A 237 -14.22 2.91 -29.77
N PHE A 238 -14.79 2.30 -30.82
CA PHE A 238 -14.07 1.64 -31.90
C PHE A 238 -14.33 2.37 -33.20
N THR A 239 -13.25 2.63 -33.95
CA THR A 239 -13.35 3.13 -35.31
C THR A 239 -13.39 1.93 -36.27
N VAL A 240 -14.44 1.84 -37.07
CA VAL A 240 -14.60 0.87 -38.14
C VAL A 240 -14.21 1.53 -39.44
N THR A 241 -13.07 1.13 -39.97
CA THR A 241 -12.55 1.69 -41.26
C THR A 241 -13.10 0.92 -42.44
N PRO A 242 -13.21 1.55 -43.63
CA PRO A 242 -13.74 0.90 -44.84
C PRO A 242 -12.79 -0.14 -45.43
N THR A 243 -11.49 0.06 -45.31
CA THR A 243 -10.46 -0.81 -45.89
C THR A 243 -9.38 -1.14 -44.88
N TYR A 244 -8.71 -2.27 -45.09
CA TYR A 244 -7.48 -2.54 -44.39
C TYR A 244 -6.44 -1.48 -44.78
N SER A 245 -6.11 -0.63 -43.84
CA SER A 245 -5.15 0.46 -44.05
C SER A 245 -3.82 0.10 -43.44
N LEU A 246 -2.75 0.11 -44.22
CA LEU A 246 -1.38 -0.02 -43.71
C LEU A 246 -1.02 1.15 -42.80
N ILE A 247 -1.57 2.33 -43.13
CA ILE A 247 -1.37 3.58 -42.38
C ILE A 247 -2.74 4.23 -42.19
N ASN A 248 -3.12 4.46 -40.97
CA ASN A 248 -4.37 5.14 -40.64
C ASN A 248 -4.06 6.44 -39.91
N PHE A 249 -4.56 7.56 -40.41
CA PHE A 249 -4.46 8.85 -39.75
C PHE A 249 -5.72 9.08 -38.93
N GLY A 250 -5.54 9.45 -37.69
CA GLY A 250 -6.66 9.83 -36.82
C GLY A 250 -7.46 10.97 -37.43
N LYS A 251 -8.74 11.00 -37.10
CA LYS A 251 -9.74 11.94 -37.64
C LYS A 251 -9.32 13.42 -37.52
N ASP A 252 -8.64 13.77 -36.43
CA ASP A 252 -8.16 15.13 -36.16
C ASP A 252 -6.73 15.39 -36.70
N GLY A 253 -6.15 14.42 -37.45
CA GLY A 253 -4.79 14.48 -37.94
C GLY A 253 -3.70 14.37 -36.88
N ARG A 254 -4.06 14.06 -35.64
CA ARG A 254 -3.15 14.04 -34.48
C ARG A 254 -2.75 12.66 -34.02
N SER A 255 -3.28 11.61 -34.63
CA SER A 255 -2.87 10.24 -34.40
C SER A 255 -2.51 9.53 -35.69
N LEU A 256 -1.59 8.58 -35.59
CA LEU A 256 -1.12 7.75 -36.69
C LEU A 256 -1.06 6.31 -36.22
N THR A 257 -1.78 5.43 -36.91
CA THR A 257 -1.82 4.01 -36.61
C THR A 257 -1.28 3.21 -37.76
N PHE A 258 -0.35 2.30 -37.52
CA PHE A 258 0.15 1.33 -38.49
C PHE A 258 -0.49 -0.02 -38.25
N PHE A 259 -0.93 -0.68 -39.33
CA PHE A 259 -1.49 -2.03 -39.34
C PHE A 259 -2.74 -2.23 -38.49
N GLY A 260 -3.51 -1.19 -38.21
CA GLY A 260 -4.69 -1.29 -37.39
C GLY A 260 -5.66 -0.12 -37.53
N GLN A 261 -6.67 -0.12 -36.65
CA GLN A 261 -7.65 0.96 -36.54
C GLN A 261 -7.12 2.07 -35.64
N ASP A 262 -7.59 3.29 -35.86
CA ASP A 262 -7.29 4.44 -35.01
C ASP A 262 -7.78 4.17 -33.57
N SER A 263 -6.91 4.40 -32.58
CA SER A 263 -7.23 4.25 -31.15
C SER A 263 -8.12 5.36 -30.60
N ASN A 264 -8.45 6.38 -31.40
CA ASN A 264 -9.13 7.63 -30.98
C ASN A 264 -8.43 8.38 -29.84
N GLN A 265 -7.17 8.09 -29.58
CA GLN A 265 -6.36 8.82 -28.60
C GLN A 265 -5.63 9.96 -29.31
N LYS A 266 -5.78 11.16 -28.80
CA LYS A 266 -5.10 12.34 -29.34
C LYS A 266 -3.59 12.26 -29.12
N ASP A 267 -2.84 12.77 -30.09
CA ASP A 267 -1.38 12.91 -30.01
C ASP A 267 -0.65 11.57 -29.85
N THR A 268 -1.15 10.49 -30.46
CA THR A 268 -0.57 9.15 -30.34
C THR A 268 -0.09 8.58 -31.66
N LEU A 269 0.98 7.81 -31.58
CA LEU A 269 1.40 6.86 -32.62
C LEU A 269 1.09 5.45 -32.09
N THR A 270 0.13 4.76 -32.68
CA THR A 270 -0.22 3.38 -32.33
C THR A 270 0.35 2.43 -33.37
N VAL A 271 1.12 1.45 -32.94
CA VAL A 271 1.64 0.36 -33.78
C VAL A 271 1.17 -0.95 -33.17
N LEU A 272 0.34 -1.69 -33.92
CA LEU A 272 -0.15 -3.02 -33.52
C LEU A 272 0.82 -4.12 -33.96
N GLY A 273 2.08 -3.95 -33.63
CA GLY A 273 3.16 -4.88 -33.95
C GLY A 273 4.48 -4.39 -33.36
N ASP A 274 5.56 -5.10 -33.63
CA ASP A 274 6.88 -4.70 -33.16
C ASP A 274 7.39 -3.45 -33.87
N ILE A 275 7.77 -2.44 -33.10
CA ILE A 275 8.48 -1.28 -33.63
C ILE A 275 9.99 -1.60 -33.66
N VAL A 276 10.49 -1.98 -34.82
CA VAL A 276 11.95 -2.11 -35.04
C VAL A 276 12.47 -0.77 -35.56
N ALA A 277 12.77 0.14 -34.67
CA ALA A 277 13.28 1.47 -34.99
C ALA A 277 14.64 1.72 -34.30
N PRO A 278 15.78 1.34 -34.90
CA PRO A 278 17.11 1.54 -34.32
C PRO A 278 17.40 2.99 -33.92
N MET A 279 16.82 3.95 -34.64
CA MET A 279 16.94 5.38 -34.29
C MET A 279 16.25 5.72 -32.94
N PHE A 280 15.11 5.07 -32.64
CA PHE A 280 14.42 5.24 -31.34
C PHE A 280 15.27 4.67 -30.20
N LEU A 281 15.83 3.48 -30.41
CA LEU A 281 16.69 2.86 -29.41
C LEU A 281 17.89 3.78 -29.09
N ASN A 282 18.52 4.39 -30.10
CA ASN A 282 19.63 5.31 -29.90
C ASN A 282 19.26 6.60 -29.16
N LYS A 283 18.00 7.02 -29.23
CA LYS A 283 17.51 8.21 -28.49
C LYS A 283 17.10 7.87 -27.06
N ILE A 284 16.47 6.72 -26.83
CA ILE A 284 15.96 6.30 -25.50
C ILE A 284 17.08 5.68 -24.68
N PHE A 285 17.88 4.83 -25.32
CA PHE A 285 19.02 4.15 -24.72
C PHE A 285 20.28 4.35 -25.59
N PRO A 286 20.93 5.50 -25.57
CA PRO A 286 22.18 5.70 -26.29
C PRO A 286 23.25 4.69 -25.84
N VAL A 287 24.29 4.48 -26.64
CA VAL A 287 25.45 3.68 -26.22
C VAL A 287 26.00 4.25 -24.92
N GLY A 288 26.20 3.39 -23.92
CA GLY A 288 26.53 3.76 -22.54
C GLY A 288 25.34 3.79 -21.58
N ALA A 289 24.10 3.86 -22.08
CA ALA A 289 22.92 3.81 -21.20
C ALA A 289 22.83 2.51 -20.39
N VAL A 290 22.32 2.60 -19.18
CA VAL A 290 22.08 1.46 -18.28
C VAL A 290 20.60 1.19 -18.19
N TYR A 291 20.20 -0.06 -18.45
CA TYR A 291 18.85 -0.59 -18.26
C TYR A 291 18.80 -1.42 -16.99
N ILE A 292 17.84 -1.14 -16.14
CA ILE A 292 17.64 -1.79 -14.84
C ILE A 292 16.39 -2.64 -14.90
N THR A 293 16.48 -3.90 -14.51
CA THR A 293 15.35 -4.84 -14.57
C THR A 293 15.47 -5.96 -13.53
N TYR A 294 14.34 -6.54 -13.16
CA TYR A 294 14.28 -7.80 -12.41
C TYR A 294 14.45 -9.04 -13.31
N ASP A 295 14.19 -8.89 -14.61
CA ASP A 295 14.30 -9.99 -15.56
C ASP A 295 15.77 -10.16 -16.02
N LYS A 296 16.25 -11.41 -15.97
CA LYS A 296 17.58 -11.79 -16.47
C LYS A 296 17.71 -11.70 -17.99
N LYS A 297 16.60 -11.54 -18.71
CA LYS A 297 16.60 -11.52 -20.18
C LYS A 297 17.41 -10.37 -20.72
N ASN A 298 18.32 -10.67 -21.65
CA ASN A 298 19.16 -9.65 -22.29
C ASN A 298 18.31 -8.65 -23.07
N PRO A 299 18.36 -7.34 -22.80
CA PRO A 299 17.59 -6.31 -23.52
C PRO A 299 17.79 -6.33 -25.02
N GLY A 300 18.92 -6.78 -25.52
CA GLY A 300 19.18 -6.93 -26.95
C GLY A 300 18.20 -7.86 -27.67
N THR A 301 17.55 -8.78 -26.94
CA THR A 301 16.58 -9.72 -27.52
C THR A 301 15.22 -9.08 -27.85
N PHE A 302 14.90 -7.93 -27.26
CA PHE A 302 13.60 -7.24 -27.46
C PHE A 302 13.73 -5.75 -27.74
N LEU A 303 14.80 -5.07 -27.28
CA LEU A 303 15.07 -3.67 -27.62
C LEU A 303 16.00 -3.52 -28.82
N GLY A 304 16.75 -4.58 -29.17
CA GLY A 304 17.82 -4.48 -30.14
C GLY A 304 19.12 -3.92 -29.53
N GLY A 305 20.15 -3.77 -30.38
CA GLY A 305 21.49 -3.36 -29.94
C GLY A 305 22.26 -4.49 -29.20
N THR A 306 23.42 -4.16 -28.70
CA THR A 306 24.26 -5.10 -27.94
C THR A 306 24.38 -4.63 -26.48
N TRP A 307 24.06 -5.52 -25.55
CA TRP A 307 24.02 -5.24 -24.14
C TRP A 307 24.89 -6.22 -23.36
N VAL A 308 25.59 -5.73 -22.38
CA VAL A 308 26.39 -6.53 -21.46
C VAL A 308 25.94 -6.29 -20.02
N GLN A 309 26.02 -7.32 -19.19
CA GLN A 309 25.81 -7.13 -17.76
C GLN A 309 26.83 -6.14 -17.20
N PHE A 310 26.39 -5.31 -16.29
CA PHE A 310 27.18 -4.21 -15.76
C PHE A 310 27.00 -4.10 -14.26
N GLY A 311 28.08 -3.81 -13.53
CA GLY A 311 28.02 -3.51 -12.11
C GLY A 311 27.55 -4.66 -11.21
N GLN A 312 27.84 -5.95 -11.57
CA GLN A 312 27.44 -7.08 -10.75
C GLN A 312 28.05 -6.96 -9.34
N GLY A 313 27.19 -7.09 -8.32
CA GLY A 313 27.58 -6.94 -6.91
C GLY A 313 27.92 -5.52 -6.51
N ARG A 314 27.65 -4.52 -7.33
CA ARG A 314 27.99 -3.11 -7.06
C ARG A 314 26.73 -2.25 -6.94
N THR A 315 26.81 -1.23 -6.10
CA THR A 315 25.88 -0.10 -6.09
C THR A 315 26.38 0.96 -7.05
N LEU A 316 25.50 1.51 -7.87
CA LEU A 316 25.85 2.61 -8.78
C LEU A 316 25.88 3.93 -8.00
N VAL A 317 26.95 4.68 -8.17
CA VAL A 317 27.14 6.02 -7.59
C VAL A 317 27.29 7.03 -8.72
N GLY A 318 26.67 8.20 -8.58
CA GLY A 318 26.83 9.30 -9.53
C GLY A 318 28.23 9.87 -9.52
N GLU A 319 28.76 10.23 -10.71
CA GLU A 319 30.01 10.96 -10.84
C GLU A 319 29.89 12.34 -10.17
N GLY A 320 30.95 12.77 -9.50
CA GLY A 320 31.05 14.07 -8.85
C GLY A 320 31.58 13.98 -7.44
N THR A 321 31.52 15.11 -6.73
CA THR A 321 31.93 15.19 -5.33
C THR A 321 30.71 15.29 -4.44
N GLY A 322 30.52 14.26 -3.60
CA GLY A 322 29.56 14.26 -2.52
C GLY A 322 30.14 14.85 -1.23
N ASN A 323 29.31 15.46 -0.40
CA ASN A 323 29.68 15.98 0.91
C ASN A 323 28.54 15.66 1.89
N ASP A 324 28.87 15.07 3.03
CA ASP A 324 27.93 14.71 4.09
C ASP A 324 27.89 15.73 5.25
N GLY A 325 28.58 16.85 5.08
CA GLY A 325 28.75 17.89 6.11
C GLY A 325 30.04 17.76 6.92
N SER A 326 30.69 16.62 6.94
CA SER A 326 31.97 16.36 7.62
C SER A 326 33.10 15.98 6.67
N THR A 327 32.76 15.22 5.63
CA THR A 327 33.71 14.66 4.68
C THR A 327 33.26 14.86 3.25
N SER A 328 34.20 15.18 2.37
CA SER A 328 33.97 15.22 0.93
C SER A 328 34.62 14.01 0.27
N MET A 329 33.86 13.35 -0.63
CA MET A 329 34.36 12.23 -1.40
C MET A 329 34.08 12.45 -2.89
N SER A 330 35.10 12.26 -3.71
CA SER A 330 35.01 12.44 -5.16
C SER A 330 34.93 11.08 -5.86
N PHE A 331 33.95 10.96 -6.74
CA PHE A 331 33.73 9.77 -7.57
C PHE A 331 33.98 10.12 -9.02
N THR A 332 34.91 9.43 -9.62
CA THR A 332 35.28 9.64 -11.03
C THR A 332 34.66 8.55 -11.88
N SER A 333 34.19 8.91 -13.07
CA SER A 333 33.58 7.96 -14.01
C SER A 333 34.47 6.74 -14.25
N ASN A 334 33.90 5.55 -14.26
CA ASN A 334 34.54 4.24 -14.38
C ASN A 334 35.44 3.83 -13.21
N SER A 335 35.51 4.59 -12.13
CA SER A 335 36.22 4.12 -10.92
C SER A 335 35.37 3.09 -10.17
N GLU A 336 36.03 2.24 -9.42
CA GLU A 336 35.43 1.26 -8.53
C GLU A 336 36.02 1.42 -7.12
N GLY A 337 35.18 1.15 -6.11
CA GLY A 337 35.62 1.27 -4.72
C GLY A 337 34.65 0.58 -3.77
N GLY A 338 34.91 0.79 -2.47
CA GLY A 338 34.18 0.20 -1.38
C GLY A 338 34.56 -1.25 -1.08
N GLU A 339 34.14 -1.72 0.06
CA GLU A 339 34.39 -3.08 0.54
C GLU A 339 33.13 -3.63 1.23
N TYR A 340 32.90 -4.95 1.11
CA TYR A 340 31.76 -5.62 1.72
C TYR A 340 31.91 -5.84 3.22
N TYR A 341 33.18 -6.04 3.63
CA TYR A 341 33.53 -6.28 5.03
C TYR A 341 34.74 -5.43 5.37
N HIS A 342 34.68 -4.78 6.50
CA HIS A 342 35.76 -3.95 7.00
C HIS A 342 36.24 -4.43 8.36
N THR A 343 37.56 -4.58 8.53
CA THR A 343 38.15 -4.80 9.84
C THR A 343 38.70 -3.46 10.34
N LEU A 344 38.13 -2.97 11.44
CA LEU A 344 38.58 -1.70 12.02
C LEU A 344 40.08 -1.70 12.29
N SER A 345 40.78 -0.71 11.79
CA SER A 345 42.14 -0.39 12.17
C SER A 345 42.17 0.33 13.52
N TYR A 346 43.36 0.40 14.11
CA TYR A 346 43.52 1.11 15.39
C TYR A 346 43.08 2.58 15.32
N SER A 347 43.35 3.25 14.20
CA SER A 347 43.00 4.66 13.98
C SER A 347 41.51 4.92 13.76
N GLU A 348 40.73 3.90 13.47
CA GLU A 348 39.28 4.01 13.24
C GLU A 348 38.46 3.74 14.51
N MET A 349 39.11 3.27 15.55
CA MET A 349 38.47 3.11 16.85
C MET A 349 38.27 4.47 17.52
N PRO A 350 37.12 4.72 18.16
CA PRO A 350 36.93 5.90 18.99
C PRO A 350 38.05 5.97 20.06
N ALA A 351 38.56 7.17 20.31
CA ALA A 351 39.51 7.38 21.39
C ALA A 351 38.88 6.89 22.71
N HIS A 352 39.52 5.93 23.36
CA HIS A 352 39.11 5.39 24.62
C HIS A 352 40.30 5.08 25.51
N ALA A 353 40.07 5.07 26.79
CA ALA A 353 41.08 4.72 27.78
C ALA A 353 40.56 3.60 28.69
N HIS A 354 41.44 2.78 29.14
CA HIS A 354 41.18 1.78 30.18
C HIS A 354 41.83 2.23 31.47
N GLU A 355 41.08 2.33 32.53
CA GLU A 355 41.64 2.55 33.86
C GLU A 355 42.08 1.21 34.46
N VAL A 356 43.36 1.12 34.76
CA VAL A 356 43.94 -0.02 35.52
C VAL A 356 44.15 0.41 36.95
N GLY A 357 43.26 -0.02 37.81
CA GLY A 357 43.42 0.18 39.28
C GLY A 357 44.56 -0.66 39.85
N ILE A 358 45.65 -0.03 40.29
CA ILE A 358 46.73 -0.71 40.96
C ILE A 358 46.58 -0.46 42.46
N TRP A 359 46.32 -1.53 43.22
CA TRP A 359 46.28 -1.48 44.70
C TRP A 359 47.68 -1.57 45.23
N GLY A 360 48.21 -0.44 45.69
CA GLY A 360 49.49 -0.38 46.43
C GLY A 360 49.27 0.19 47.82
N THR A 361 49.82 -0.46 48.85
CA THR A 361 49.84 0.07 50.21
C THR A 361 50.96 1.11 50.27
N SER A 362 50.60 2.38 50.47
CA SER A 362 51.46 3.54 50.79
C SER A 362 52.22 4.18 49.63
N GLY A 363 51.64 5.25 49.08
CA GLY A 363 52.30 6.21 48.22
C GLY A 363 51.30 7.12 47.55
N VAL A 364 51.47 8.43 47.61
CA VAL A 364 50.64 9.44 46.96
C VAL A 364 50.79 9.28 45.46
N LEU A 365 49.71 8.89 44.76
CA LEU A 365 49.60 8.91 43.31
C LEU A 365 49.32 10.36 42.87
N THR A 366 50.28 11.03 42.27
CA THR A 366 50.01 12.25 41.51
C THR A 366 49.66 11.87 40.09
N THR A 367 48.35 11.98 39.76
CA THR A 367 47.85 11.73 38.41
C THR A 367 48.05 12.92 37.52
N THR A 368 48.99 12.82 36.58
CA THR A 368 48.95 13.57 35.32
C THR A 368 48.40 12.64 34.23
N PRO A 369 47.56 13.10 33.33
CA PRO A 369 46.77 12.21 32.44
C PRO A 369 47.57 11.43 31.37
N TRP A 370 48.86 11.51 31.32
CA TRP A 370 49.69 11.02 30.21
C TRP A 370 50.91 10.18 30.58
N GLU A 371 51.17 9.97 31.89
CA GLU A 371 52.31 9.13 32.31
C GLU A 371 51.83 7.73 32.65
N PHE A 372 52.19 6.78 31.79
CA PHE A 372 52.26 5.38 32.19
C PHE A 372 53.28 5.26 33.31
N MET A 373 52.84 4.92 34.48
CA MET A 373 53.75 4.67 35.56
C MET A 373 54.62 3.47 35.21
N THR A 374 55.85 3.70 34.86
CA THR A 374 56.89 2.69 34.95
C THR A 374 57.11 2.42 36.44
N ILE A 375 56.66 1.28 36.91
CA ILE A 375 56.94 0.85 38.27
C ILE A 375 58.41 0.39 38.30
N ASN A 376 59.31 1.33 38.46
CA ASN A 376 60.66 1.03 38.90
C ASN A 376 60.69 0.98 40.41
N GLY A 377 60.29 -0.13 40.97
CA GLY A 377 60.27 -0.30 42.40
C GLY A 377 60.43 -1.77 42.78
N SER A 378 61.59 -2.14 43.15
CA SER A 378 61.85 -3.41 43.83
C SER A 378 61.15 -3.47 45.16
N HIS A 379 60.16 -4.31 45.29
CA HIS A 379 59.73 -4.91 46.57
C HIS A 379 59.27 -6.34 46.34
N HIS A 380 60.25 -7.19 46.23
CA HIS A 380 60.07 -8.59 46.54
C HIS A 380 61.01 -8.90 47.70
N SER A 381 60.54 -9.69 48.67
CA SER A 381 61.26 -10.09 49.84
C SER A 381 62.49 -10.97 49.56
N ASP A 382 62.83 -11.18 48.30
CA ASP A 382 63.97 -11.96 47.82
C ASP A 382 65.16 -11.11 47.31
N GLY A 383 65.00 -9.78 47.37
CA GLY A 383 66.12 -8.87 46.94
C GLY A 383 66.33 -8.78 45.41
N GLN A 384 65.48 -9.33 44.57
CA GLN A 384 65.57 -9.25 43.10
C GLN A 384 64.76 -8.10 42.56
N SER A 385 65.32 -7.32 41.64
CA SER A 385 64.64 -6.27 40.88
C SER A 385 63.93 -6.87 39.68
N HIS A 386 62.58 -6.81 39.66
CA HIS A 386 61.82 -7.19 38.52
C HIS A 386 61.34 -5.93 37.80
N ASN A 387 61.80 -5.73 36.57
CA ASN A 387 61.31 -4.66 35.69
C ASN A 387 60.00 -5.11 35.05
N VAL A 388 58.88 -4.49 35.41
CA VAL A 388 57.66 -4.65 34.66
C VAL A 388 57.63 -3.62 33.49
N ASN A 389 58.02 -4.08 32.31
CA ASN A 389 58.15 -3.20 31.15
C ASN A 389 56.81 -2.75 30.54
N SER A 390 55.70 -3.38 30.90
CA SER A 390 54.38 -3.00 30.46
C SER A 390 53.27 -3.71 31.23
N ILE A 391 52.17 -3.03 31.48
CA ILE A 391 50.91 -3.62 31.93
C ILE A 391 50.07 -3.78 30.70
N HIS A 392 49.78 -4.99 30.32
CA HIS A 392 48.89 -5.28 29.22
C HIS A 392 47.51 -5.69 29.77
N THR A 393 46.47 -5.03 29.35
CA THR A 393 45.12 -5.57 29.47
C THR A 393 45.00 -6.69 28.43
N ASN A 394 44.29 -7.77 28.77
CA ASN A 394 43.96 -8.78 27.78
C ASN A 394 43.20 -8.10 26.65
N GLY A 395 43.66 -8.26 25.43
CA GLY A 395 42.96 -7.76 24.26
C GLY A 395 41.57 -8.37 24.21
N SER A 396 40.56 -7.53 24.05
CA SER A 396 39.22 -8.01 23.74
C SER A 396 38.90 -7.72 22.30
N GLY A 397 38.25 -8.69 21.66
CA GLY A 397 37.93 -8.62 20.24
C GLY A 397 38.71 -9.64 19.41
N ASN A 398 38.13 -10.08 18.33
CA ASN A 398 38.67 -11.13 17.47
C ASN A 398 39.15 -10.63 16.10
N ASN A 399 39.20 -9.32 15.90
CA ASN A 399 39.50 -8.70 14.58
C ASN A 399 38.57 -9.25 13.44
N ILE A 400 37.32 -9.59 13.80
CA ILE A 400 36.36 -10.09 12.83
C ILE A 400 35.82 -8.89 12.03
N PRO A 401 35.88 -8.96 10.71
CA PRO A 401 35.33 -7.90 9.89
C PRO A 401 33.80 -7.74 10.11
N HIS A 402 33.34 -6.51 10.20
CA HIS A 402 31.93 -6.22 10.22
C HIS A 402 31.40 -6.00 8.80
N ASN A 403 30.11 -6.23 8.61
CA ASN A 403 29.44 -6.07 7.33
C ASN A 403 29.17 -4.58 7.03
N ASN A 404 29.66 -4.10 5.90
CA ASN A 404 29.44 -2.76 5.37
C ASN A 404 28.30 -2.71 4.35
N VAL A 405 27.68 -3.83 4.05
CA VAL A 405 26.63 -3.89 3.02
C VAL A 405 25.35 -3.31 3.57
N GLN A 406 24.89 -2.22 2.98
CA GLN A 406 23.58 -1.64 3.27
C GLN A 406 22.45 -2.60 2.86
N PRO A 407 21.23 -2.49 3.43
CA PRO A 407 20.07 -3.22 2.92
C PRO A 407 19.90 -2.98 1.42
N TYR A 408 19.76 -4.05 0.66
CA TYR A 408 19.73 -3.97 -0.81
C TYR A 408 18.64 -4.85 -1.42
N LEU A 409 18.31 -4.53 -2.64
CA LEU A 409 17.44 -5.32 -3.50
C LEU A 409 18.21 -5.62 -4.79
N VAL A 410 18.27 -6.90 -5.16
CA VAL A 410 19.04 -7.33 -6.32
C VAL A 410 18.25 -7.17 -7.59
N VAL A 411 18.83 -6.49 -8.57
CA VAL A 411 18.31 -6.29 -9.92
C VAL A 411 19.42 -6.55 -10.93
N PHE A 412 19.06 -6.68 -12.20
CA PHE A 412 20.03 -6.77 -13.29
C PHE A 412 20.28 -5.38 -13.86
N PHE A 413 21.54 -5.01 -13.99
CA PHE A 413 22.01 -3.86 -14.76
C PHE A 413 22.57 -4.32 -16.08
N TRP A 414 22.07 -3.75 -17.17
CA TRP A 414 22.52 -4.01 -18.51
C TRP A 414 23.01 -2.70 -19.13
N ARG A 415 24.28 -2.64 -19.51
CA ARG A 415 24.83 -1.48 -20.21
C ARG A 415 24.85 -1.72 -21.70
N ARG A 416 24.30 -0.75 -22.47
CA ARG A 416 24.37 -0.81 -23.91
C ARG A 416 25.79 -0.51 -24.41
N VAL A 417 26.31 -1.34 -25.30
CA VAL A 417 27.68 -1.22 -25.84
C VAL A 417 27.70 -1.00 -27.36
N LYS A 418 26.55 -1.28 -28.02
CA LYS A 418 26.38 -1.02 -29.46
C LYS A 418 24.90 -0.80 -29.81
#